data_1f08a2d1156cb13a0bd2db55633028b8
#
_entry.id   1f08a2d1156cb13a0bd2db55633028b8
#
_cell.length_a   1.000
_cell.length_b   1.000
_cell.length_c   1.000
_cell.angle_alpha   90.00
_cell.angle_beta   90.00
_cell.angle_gamma   90.00
#
_symmetry.space_group_name_H-M   'P 1'
#
loop_
_entity.id
_entity.type
_entity.pdbx_description
1 polymer ?
#
loop_
_entity_poly.entity_id
_entity_poly.type
_entity_poly.pdbx_seq_one_letter_code
_entity_poly.pdbx_strand_id
1 'polypeptide(L)'
;MHEHNVPMRRAIVTIALILACSPAPDVPTATTQASSAHAAHGAASRINNGELTAEQKQAVADVRKATQRFHDIAFATAANGGGYTMQFPAGCAASPDGAQGFHYLNNGLVDANVELLRPELVMYEPGPNGQMNLVGVDYIVPLALSATPPTLLGVPFAPLGPPLNVWALHIWAWRPNPSGMFAPWNPKVSCEFAQ
;
A
#
# COMPACT_ATOMS: atom_id res chain seq x y z
N MET A 1 70.77 43.46 -22.31
CA MET A 1 69.93 43.17 -21.18
C MET A 1 69.10 44.37 -20.87
N HIS A 2 67.88 44.43 -21.35
CA HIS A 2 66.90 45.46 -21.01
C HIS A 2 65.54 44.81 -20.97
N GLU A 3 65.05 44.69 -19.80
CA GLU A 3 63.67 44.18 -19.53
C GLU A 3 62.70 45.35 -19.77
N HIS A 4 61.74 45.15 -20.66
CA HIS A 4 60.63 46.05 -20.85
C HIS A 4 59.44 45.61 -19.97
N ASN A 5 59.21 46.40 -18.93
CA ASN A 5 58.08 46.27 -18.00
C ASN A 5 56.85 46.92 -18.65
N VAL A 6 55.79 46.13 -18.97
CA VAL A 6 54.51 46.61 -19.50
C VAL A 6 53.47 46.60 -18.38
N PRO A 7 52.81 47.71 -18.02
CA PRO A 7 51.79 47.71 -16.98
C PRO A 7 50.48 47.16 -17.49
N MET A 8 50.02 46.11 -16.80
CA MET A 8 48.73 45.46 -17.02
C MET A 8 47.57 46.30 -16.43
N ARG A 9 46.75 46.89 -17.32
CA ARG A 9 45.53 47.61 -16.93
C ARG A 9 44.49 46.61 -16.50
N ARG A 10 44.08 46.67 -15.23
CA ARG A 10 42.94 45.90 -14.69
C ARG A 10 41.64 46.57 -15.13
N ALA A 11 40.86 45.89 -15.96
CA ALA A 11 39.48 46.24 -16.25
C ALA A 11 38.60 45.70 -15.14
N ILE A 12 37.91 46.58 -14.42
CA ILE A 12 36.90 46.21 -13.40
C ILE A 12 35.60 45.97 -14.17
N VAL A 13 35.21 44.72 -14.30
CA VAL A 13 33.89 44.34 -14.81
C VAL A 13 32.92 44.25 -13.61
N THR A 14 32.04 45.24 -13.54
CA THR A 14 30.96 45.24 -12.55
C THR A 14 29.85 44.31 -13.05
N ILE A 15 29.75 43.12 -12.48
CA ILE A 15 28.64 42.20 -12.76
C ILE A 15 27.48 42.59 -11.81
N ALA A 16 26.41 43.12 -12.38
CA ALA A 16 25.16 43.35 -11.67
C ALA A 16 24.46 41.99 -11.46
N LEU A 17 24.41 41.55 -10.22
CA LEU A 17 23.68 40.33 -9.81
C LEU A 17 22.18 40.66 -9.76
N ILE A 18 21.45 40.25 -10.80
CA ILE A 18 19.98 40.27 -10.78
C ILE A 18 19.54 39.05 -10.01
N LEU A 19 19.07 39.23 -8.76
CA LEU A 19 18.37 38.19 -8.00
C LEU A 19 17.01 37.96 -8.65
N ALA A 20 16.91 36.96 -9.51
CA ALA A 20 15.62 36.39 -9.92
C ALA A 20 15.14 35.48 -8.81
N CYS A 21 14.14 35.93 -8.04
CA CYS A 21 13.34 35.07 -7.16
C CYS A 21 12.56 34.11 -8.06
N SER A 22 13.05 32.91 -8.29
CA SER A 22 12.24 31.82 -8.81
C SER A 22 11.44 31.21 -7.63
N PRO A 23 10.12 31.07 -7.76
CA PRO A 23 9.36 30.30 -6.77
C PRO A 23 9.86 28.85 -6.79
N ALA A 24 10.09 28.28 -5.62
CA ALA A 24 10.44 26.88 -5.47
C ALA A 24 9.29 26.02 -6.02
N PRO A 25 9.57 24.92 -6.73
CA PRO A 25 8.53 23.99 -7.14
C PRO A 25 7.89 23.39 -5.87
N ASP A 26 6.57 23.49 -5.78
CA ASP A 26 5.80 22.80 -4.76
C ASP A 26 6.11 21.30 -4.82
N VAL A 27 6.76 20.78 -3.81
CA VAL A 27 6.98 19.33 -3.63
C VAL A 27 5.63 18.76 -3.18
N PRO A 28 4.95 17.93 -3.99
CA PRO A 28 3.71 17.32 -3.55
C PRO A 28 4.00 16.43 -2.35
N THR A 29 3.33 16.72 -1.24
CA THR A 29 3.43 15.94 -0.01
C THR A 29 3.04 14.48 -0.32
N ALA A 30 3.84 13.53 0.11
CA ALA A 30 3.66 12.08 -0.14
C ALA A 30 2.26 11.54 0.24
N THR A 31 1.54 12.23 1.13
CA THR A 31 0.17 11.94 1.55
C THR A 31 -0.85 12.00 0.41
N THR A 32 -0.65 12.90 -0.58
CA THR A 32 -1.61 13.06 -1.70
C THR A 32 -1.47 11.94 -2.74
N GLN A 33 -0.27 11.37 -2.90
CA GLN A 33 -0.04 10.29 -3.87
C GLN A 33 -0.55 8.93 -3.37
N ALA A 34 -0.43 8.63 -2.07
CA ALA A 34 -1.00 7.41 -1.50
C ALA A 34 -2.52 7.39 -1.64
N SER A 35 -3.20 8.52 -1.41
CA SER A 35 -4.65 8.64 -1.54
C SER A 35 -5.15 8.42 -2.97
N SER A 36 -4.43 8.90 -3.99
CA SER A 36 -4.84 8.73 -5.40
C SER A 36 -4.60 7.31 -5.93
N ALA A 37 -3.56 6.61 -5.46
CA ALA A 37 -3.32 5.21 -5.83
C ALA A 37 -4.42 4.28 -5.31
N HIS A 38 -4.98 4.57 -4.13
CA HIS A 38 -6.06 3.78 -3.53
C HIS A 38 -7.48 4.13 -4.05
N ALA A 39 -7.68 5.28 -4.66
CA ALA A 39 -8.99 5.67 -5.23
C ALA A 39 -9.47 4.74 -6.38
N ALA A 40 -8.55 4.04 -7.05
CA ALA A 40 -8.87 3.10 -8.12
C ALA A 40 -9.62 1.83 -7.64
N HIS A 41 -9.57 1.49 -6.35
CA HIS A 41 -10.30 0.34 -5.78
C HIS A 41 -11.82 0.49 -5.80
N GLY A 42 -12.36 1.71 -5.94
CA GLY A 42 -13.79 1.98 -5.83
C GLY A 42 -14.66 1.32 -6.92
N ALA A 43 -14.09 0.90 -8.03
CA ALA A 43 -14.84 0.31 -9.14
C ALA A 43 -15.10 -1.20 -8.98
N ALA A 44 -14.16 -1.96 -8.39
CA ALA A 44 -14.26 -3.42 -8.27
C ALA A 44 -15.27 -3.87 -7.21
N SER A 45 -15.55 -3.03 -6.20
CA SER A 45 -16.38 -3.39 -5.04
C SER A 45 -17.88 -3.34 -5.27
N ARG A 46 -18.37 -2.77 -6.38
CA ARG A 46 -19.81 -2.50 -6.61
C ARG A 46 -20.57 -3.63 -7.31
N ILE A 47 -19.93 -4.76 -7.59
CA ILE A 47 -20.52 -5.82 -8.44
C ILE A 47 -21.47 -6.73 -7.68
N ASN A 48 -21.43 -6.77 -6.36
CA ASN A 48 -22.36 -7.54 -5.54
C ASN A 48 -23.10 -6.61 -4.58
N ASN A 49 -24.45 -6.64 -4.60
CA ASN A 49 -25.37 -5.88 -3.74
C ASN A 49 -25.17 -6.14 -2.21
N GLY A 50 -23.94 -6.25 -1.74
CA GLY A 50 -23.55 -6.41 -0.34
C GLY A 50 -23.71 -7.83 0.23
N GLU A 51 -24.37 -8.76 -0.47
CA GLU A 51 -24.56 -10.13 0.01
C GLU A 51 -23.58 -11.11 -0.64
N LEU A 52 -22.85 -11.86 0.20
CA LEU A 52 -21.91 -12.88 -0.26
C LEU A 52 -22.64 -14.11 -0.78
N THR A 53 -22.16 -14.69 -1.86
CA THR A 53 -22.59 -16.02 -2.33
C THR A 53 -22.22 -17.10 -1.31
N ALA A 54 -22.82 -18.30 -1.41
CA ALA A 54 -22.47 -19.42 -0.55
C ALA A 54 -20.99 -19.81 -0.71
N GLU A 55 -20.46 -19.76 -1.94
CA GLU A 55 -19.06 -20.02 -2.25
C GLU A 55 -18.13 -18.98 -1.59
N GLN A 56 -18.46 -17.69 -1.68
CA GLN A 56 -17.69 -16.62 -1.02
C GLN A 56 -17.72 -16.75 0.51
N LYS A 57 -18.87 -17.11 1.09
CA LYS A 57 -18.98 -17.35 2.54
C LYS A 57 -18.07 -18.51 2.99
N GLN A 58 -18.07 -19.61 2.22
CA GLN A 58 -17.19 -20.76 2.51
C GLN A 58 -15.72 -20.37 2.35
N ALA A 59 -15.35 -19.69 1.26
CA ALA A 59 -13.99 -19.25 1.01
C ALA A 59 -13.45 -18.32 2.13
N VAL A 60 -14.27 -17.39 2.61
CA VAL A 60 -13.90 -16.54 3.76
C VAL A 60 -13.67 -17.37 5.04
N ALA A 61 -14.48 -18.41 5.26
CA ALA A 61 -14.28 -19.32 6.41
C ALA A 61 -12.95 -20.09 6.26
N ASP A 62 -12.61 -20.52 5.06
CA ASP A 62 -11.35 -21.23 4.77
C ASP A 62 -10.13 -20.30 4.92
N VAL A 63 -10.24 -19.05 4.46
CA VAL A 63 -9.20 -18.00 4.69
C VAL A 63 -9.00 -17.78 6.19
N ARG A 64 -10.08 -17.63 6.98
CA ARG A 64 -9.98 -17.53 8.44
C ARG A 64 -9.21 -18.69 9.03
N LYS A 65 -9.57 -19.92 8.66
CA LYS A 65 -8.90 -21.13 9.15
C LYS A 65 -7.41 -21.13 8.79
N ALA A 66 -7.06 -20.78 7.56
CA ALA A 66 -5.68 -20.75 7.09
C ALA A 66 -4.83 -19.67 7.78
N THR A 67 -5.46 -18.53 8.12
CA THR A 67 -4.78 -17.34 8.67
C THR A 67 -4.94 -17.15 10.18
N GLN A 68 -5.69 -18.02 10.87
CA GLN A 68 -5.96 -17.92 12.31
C GLN A 68 -4.68 -17.77 13.15
N ARG A 69 -3.61 -18.47 12.80
CA ARG A 69 -2.31 -18.41 13.49
C ARG A 69 -1.65 -17.01 13.43
N PHE A 70 -2.04 -16.19 12.48
CA PHE A 70 -1.49 -14.84 12.29
C PHE A 70 -2.12 -13.79 13.21
N HIS A 71 -3.07 -14.16 14.10
CA HIS A 71 -3.43 -13.32 15.25
C HIS A 71 -2.23 -13.06 16.17
N ASP A 72 -1.26 -13.97 16.20
CA ASP A 72 0.04 -13.73 16.77
C ASP A 72 0.92 -13.05 15.72
N ILE A 73 1.05 -11.72 15.80
CA ILE A 73 1.86 -10.94 14.87
C ILE A 73 3.34 -11.33 14.94
N ALA A 74 3.85 -11.71 16.10
CA ALA A 74 5.24 -12.14 16.24
C ALA A 74 5.50 -13.42 15.42
N PHE A 75 4.54 -14.35 15.42
CA PHE A 75 4.61 -15.52 14.53
C PHE A 75 4.44 -15.12 13.06
N ALA A 76 3.47 -14.25 12.75
CA ALA A 76 3.21 -13.84 11.36
C ALA A 76 4.45 -13.20 10.71
N THR A 77 5.16 -12.33 11.44
CA THR A 77 6.31 -11.58 10.93
C THR A 77 7.65 -12.30 11.08
N ALA A 78 7.71 -13.44 11.76
CA ALA A 78 8.92 -14.23 11.85
C ALA A 78 9.26 -14.91 10.52
N ALA A 79 10.52 -14.82 10.07
CA ALA A 79 10.98 -15.42 8.82
C ALA A 79 10.83 -16.96 8.79
N ASN A 80 10.98 -17.60 9.94
CA ASN A 80 10.78 -19.06 10.14
C ASN A 80 9.37 -19.39 10.64
N GLY A 81 8.45 -18.42 10.67
CA GLY A 81 7.06 -18.55 11.05
C GLY A 81 6.14 -18.29 9.87
N GLY A 82 5.41 -17.16 9.88
CA GLY A 82 4.53 -16.74 8.80
C GLY A 82 5.23 -16.23 7.56
N GLY A 83 6.42 -15.64 7.71
CA GLY A 83 7.19 -15.10 6.61
C GLY A 83 6.74 -13.71 6.12
N TYR A 84 5.80 -13.06 6.78
CA TYR A 84 5.30 -11.72 6.43
C TYR A 84 6.21 -10.64 7.01
N THR A 85 7.44 -10.58 6.53
CA THR A 85 8.55 -9.84 7.18
C THR A 85 8.66 -8.38 6.77
N MET A 86 7.91 -7.93 5.77
CA MET A 86 8.05 -6.59 5.19
C MET A 86 6.73 -5.83 5.21
N GLN A 87 6.72 -4.58 5.66
CA GLN A 87 5.57 -3.69 5.45
C GLN A 87 5.50 -3.21 4.00
N PHE A 88 4.33 -3.34 3.37
CA PHE A 88 4.10 -2.92 1.99
C PHE A 88 2.64 -2.54 1.73
N PRO A 89 2.32 -1.24 1.48
CA PRO A 89 3.24 -0.10 1.64
C PRO A 89 3.68 0.09 3.09
N ALA A 90 4.72 0.89 3.31
CA ALA A 90 5.15 1.23 4.65
C ALA A 90 4.11 2.12 5.35
N GLY A 91 3.92 1.88 6.65
CA GLY A 91 3.01 2.65 7.48
C GLY A 91 1.56 2.14 7.48
N CYS A 92 0.71 2.82 8.23
CA CYS A 92 -0.70 2.51 8.35
C CYS A 92 -1.49 3.21 7.25
N ALA A 93 -2.20 2.45 6.42
CA ALA A 93 -2.97 2.97 5.31
C ALA A 93 -4.35 3.45 5.77
N ALA A 94 -4.67 4.72 5.50
CA ALA A 94 -5.95 5.33 5.83
C ALA A 94 -6.45 6.28 4.74
N SER A 95 -7.75 6.50 4.71
CA SER A 95 -8.46 7.43 3.82
C SER A 95 -9.67 8.03 4.54
N PRO A 96 -10.36 9.02 3.93
CA PRO A 96 -11.63 9.50 4.46
C PRO A 96 -12.73 8.43 4.56
N ASP A 97 -12.63 7.34 3.79
CA ASP A 97 -13.61 6.24 3.78
C ASP A 97 -13.30 5.15 4.82
N GLY A 98 -12.24 5.30 5.62
CA GLY A 98 -11.79 4.35 6.62
C GLY A 98 -10.32 4.00 6.48
N ALA A 99 -9.90 2.90 7.08
CA ALA A 99 -8.51 2.47 7.01
C ALA A 99 -8.38 1.01 6.53
N GLN A 100 -7.14 0.66 6.17
CA GLN A 100 -6.73 -0.72 5.89
C GLN A 100 -5.82 -1.25 7.00
N GLY A 101 -5.16 -0.35 7.75
CA GLY A 101 -4.17 -0.70 8.74
C GLY A 101 -2.77 -0.89 8.15
N PHE A 102 -1.94 -1.63 8.86
CA PHE A 102 -0.61 -2.03 8.40
C PHE A 102 -0.70 -3.31 7.55
N HIS A 103 -0.01 -3.34 6.43
CA HIS A 103 0.12 -4.52 5.58
C HIS A 103 1.50 -5.14 5.78
N TYR A 104 1.54 -6.44 6.05
CA TYR A 104 2.79 -7.20 6.12
C TYR A 104 2.81 -8.20 4.97
N LEU A 105 3.85 -8.10 4.15
CA LEU A 105 4.05 -8.87 2.92
C LEU A 105 4.95 -10.09 3.18
N ASN A 106 4.53 -11.23 2.68
CA ASN A 106 5.41 -12.37 2.44
C ASN A 106 5.89 -12.34 0.98
N ASN A 107 7.08 -11.77 0.77
CA ASN A 107 7.64 -11.61 -0.57
C ASN A 107 7.89 -12.95 -1.31
N GLY A 108 7.97 -14.06 -0.59
CA GLY A 108 8.12 -15.40 -1.18
C GLY A 108 6.83 -15.93 -1.84
N LEU A 109 5.69 -15.24 -1.64
CA LEU A 109 4.41 -15.60 -2.25
C LEU A 109 4.08 -14.75 -3.48
N VAL A 110 4.84 -13.67 -3.72
CA VAL A 110 4.55 -12.71 -4.79
C VAL A 110 4.92 -13.30 -6.14
N ASP A 111 3.91 -13.69 -6.92
CA ASP A 111 4.07 -14.21 -8.27
C ASP A 111 2.84 -13.86 -9.15
N ALA A 112 2.61 -14.60 -10.25
CA ALA A 112 1.46 -14.40 -11.13
C ALA A 112 0.22 -15.21 -10.70
N ASN A 113 0.34 -16.08 -9.69
CA ASN A 113 -0.73 -16.98 -9.27
C ASN A 113 -1.43 -16.41 -8.04
N VAL A 114 -2.74 -16.63 -7.96
CA VAL A 114 -3.54 -16.23 -6.79
C VAL A 114 -3.98 -17.47 -6.05
N GLU A 115 -3.49 -17.64 -4.82
CA GLU A 115 -3.81 -18.78 -3.97
C GLU A 115 -4.68 -18.33 -2.78
N LEU A 116 -5.97 -18.67 -2.78
CA LEU A 116 -6.94 -18.26 -1.75
C LEU A 116 -6.44 -18.45 -0.30
N LEU A 117 -5.75 -19.55 -0.03
CA LEU A 117 -5.33 -19.91 1.34
C LEU A 117 -3.90 -19.44 1.68
N ARG A 118 -3.24 -18.76 0.75
CA ARG A 118 -1.87 -18.24 0.90
C ARG A 118 -1.78 -16.80 0.41
N PRO A 119 -2.48 -15.86 1.10
CA PRO A 119 -2.46 -14.45 0.74
C PRO A 119 -1.03 -13.90 0.78
N GLU A 120 -0.71 -12.98 -0.11
CA GLU A 120 0.59 -12.30 -0.15
C GLU A 120 0.77 -11.36 1.04
N LEU A 121 -0.34 -10.78 1.57
CA LEU A 121 -0.28 -9.87 2.71
C LEU A 121 -1.30 -10.23 3.77
N VAL A 122 -0.95 -9.88 5.01
CA VAL A 122 -1.85 -9.85 6.17
C VAL A 122 -1.98 -8.42 6.68
N MET A 123 -3.21 -8.05 7.09
CA MET A 123 -3.54 -6.68 7.47
C MET A 123 -3.85 -6.58 8.96
N TYR A 124 -3.27 -5.55 9.61
CA TYR A 124 -3.46 -5.33 11.05
C TYR A 124 -3.89 -3.92 11.37
N GLU A 125 -4.92 -3.81 12.20
CA GLU A 125 -5.30 -2.57 12.86
C GLU A 125 -4.42 -2.36 14.09
N PRO A 126 -3.72 -1.20 14.23
CA PRO A 126 -3.01 -0.88 15.45
C PRO A 126 -4.01 -0.59 16.57
N GLY A 127 -3.78 -1.15 17.74
CA GLY A 127 -4.55 -0.90 18.95
C GLY A 127 -3.73 -0.14 19.99
N PRO A 128 -4.35 0.26 21.11
CA PRO A 128 -3.64 0.87 22.21
C PRO A 128 -2.55 -0.07 22.74
N ASN A 129 -1.49 0.51 23.32
CA ASN A 129 -0.36 -0.25 23.89
C ASN A 129 0.42 -1.13 22.89
N GLY A 130 0.43 -0.77 21.61
CA GLY A 130 1.19 -1.50 20.59
C GLY A 130 0.56 -2.83 20.17
N GLN A 131 -0.68 -3.10 20.52
CA GLN A 131 -1.41 -4.27 20.03
C GLN A 131 -1.62 -4.16 18.52
N MET A 132 -1.58 -5.33 17.86
CA MET A 132 -1.86 -5.44 16.43
C MET A 132 -2.96 -6.47 16.23
N ASN A 133 -4.11 -6.03 15.74
CA ASN A 133 -5.30 -6.86 15.58
C ASN A 133 -5.41 -7.27 14.11
N LEU A 134 -5.34 -8.55 13.81
CA LEU A 134 -5.55 -9.06 12.46
C LEU A 134 -6.96 -8.70 11.99
N VAL A 135 -7.07 -7.98 10.87
CA VAL A 135 -8.35 -7.49 10.33
C VAL A 135 -8.73 -8.13 9.01
N GLY A 136 -7.75 -8.55 8.22
CA GLY A 136 -7.98 -9.14 6.92
C GLY A 136 -6.71 -9.62 6.25
N VAL A 137 -6.86 -9.95 4.98
CA VAL A 137 -5.77 -10.34 4.08
C VAL A 137 -5.88 -9.54 2.78
N ASP A 138 -4.76 -9.43 2.07
CA ASP A 138 -4.72 -8.80 0.76
C ASP A 138 -3.94 -9.68 -0.21
N TYR A 139 -4.45 -9.78 -1.43
CA TYR A 139 -3.86 -10.52 -2.53
C TYR A 139 -3.30 -9.54 -3.54
N ILE A 140 -2.06 -9.75 -3.95
CA ILE A 140 -1.43 -8.90 -4.96
C ILE A 140 -0.79 -9.72 -6.07
N VAL A 141 -0.88 -9.19 -7.29
CA VAL A 141 -0.11 -9.67 -8.45
C VAL A 141 0.59 -8.46 -9.07
N PRO A 142 1.91 -8.47 -9.25
CA PRO A 142 2.61 -7.39 -9.95
C PRO A 142 2.00 -7.12 -11.33
N LEU A 143 1.77 -5.83 -11.67
CA LEU A 143 1.22 -5.45 -12.99
C LEU A 143 2.06 -5.99 -14.14
N ALA A 144 3.38 -6.12 -13.93
CA ALA A 144 4.31 -6.68 -14.93
C ALA A 144 4.08 -8.17 -15.22
N LEU A 145 3.42 -8.90 -14.30
CA LEU A 145 3.20 -10.35 -14.43
C LEU A 145 1.80 -10.70 -14.96
N SER A 146 0.88 -9.75 -15.03
CA SER A 146 -0.46 -9.96 -15.58
C SER A 146 -0.94 -8.74 -16.35
N ALA A 147 -1.17 -8.90 -17.65
CA ALA A 147 -1.66 -7.83 -18.51
C ALA A 147 -3.16 -7.50 -18.27
N THR A 148 -3.89 -8.38 -17.60
CA THR A 148 -5.32 -8.22 -17.28
C THR A 148 -5.55 -8.44 -15.79
N PRO A 149 -6.61 -7.84 -15.20
CA PRO A 149 -6.93 -8.06 -13.81
C PRO A 149 -7.12 -9.54 -13.50
N PRO A 150 -6.38 -10.11 -12.53
CA PRO A 150 -6.73 -11.40 -11.95
C PRO A 150 -8.12 -11.34 -11.31
N THR A 151 -8.72 -12.50 -11.08
CA THR A 151 -10.00 -12.62 -10.36
C THR A 151 -9.89 -13.63 -9.23
N LEU A 152 -10.52 -13.35 -8.10
CA LEU A 152 -10.66 -14.28 -7.00
C LEU A 152 -12.11 -14.27 -6.52
N LEU A 153 -12.75 -15.42 -6.41
CA LEU A 153 -14.15 -15.56 -6.02
C LEU A 153 -15.13 -14.73 -6.88
N GLY A 154 -14.82 -14.59 -8.17
CA GLY A 154 -15.60 -13.80 -9.11
C GLY A 154 -15.41 -12.27 -8.98
N VAL A 155 -14.51 -11.82 -8.11
CA VAL A 155 -14.18 -10.40 -7.91
C VAL A 155 -12.88 -10.07 -8.62
N PRO A 156 -12.87 -9.11 -9.56
CA PRO A 156 -11.64 -8.68 -10.22
C PRO A 156 -10.78 -7.86 -9.26
N PHE A 157 -9.47 -8.00 -9.40
CA PHE A 157 -8.50 -7.17 -8.70
C PHE A 157 -8.50 -5.75 -9.28
N ALA A 158 -8.26 -4.78 -8.41
CA ALA A 158 -8.09 -3.38 -8.82
C ALA A 158 -6.62 -3.05 -9.07
N PRO A 159 -6.30 -2.23 -10.08
CA PRO A 159 -4.93 -1.80 -10.32
C PRO A 159 -4.50 -0.74 -9.31
N LEU A 160 -3.34 -0.91 -8.72
CA LEU A 160 -2.61 0.09 -7.97
C LEU A 160 -1.38 0.49 -8.77
N GLY A 161 -1.38 1.73 -9.26
CA GLY A 161 -0.25 2.29 -10.00
C GLY A 161 0.96 2.58 -9.13
N PRO A 162 1.93 3.35 -9.65
CA PRO A 162 3.12 3.74 -8.89
C PRO A 162 2.76 4.37 -7.53
N PRO A 163 3.53 4.10 -6.50
CA PRO A 163 4.75 3.28 -6.49
C PRO A 163 4.51 1.77 -6.35
N LEU A 164 3.28 1.30 -6.13
CA LEU A 164 2.97 -0.11 -5.80
C LEU A 164 3.06 -1.02 -7.03
N ASN A 165 2.49 -0.59 -8.16
CA ASN A 165 2.50 -1.31 -9.44
C ASN A 165 1.98 -2.76 -9.33
N VAL A 166 0.85 -2.96 -8.65
CA VAL A 166 0.23 -4.26 -8.44
C VAL A 166 -1.27 -4.23 -8.77
N TRP A 167 -1.83 -5.38 -9.11
CA TRP A 167 -3.23 -5.72 -8.94
C TRP A 167 -3.46 -6.07 -7.48
N ALA A 168 -4.55 -5.63 -6.85
CA ALA A 168 -4.82 -5.92 -5.45
C ALA A 168 -6.29 -6.23 -5.19
N LEU A 169 -6.56 -7.11 -4.20
CA LEU A 169 -7.89 -7.46 -3.72
C LEU A 169 -7.86 -7.78 -2.23
N HIS A 170 -8.60 -7.00 -1.44
CA HIS A 170 -8.77 -7.23 0.00
C HIS A 170 -9.86 -8.26 0.30
N ILE A 171 -9.66 -9.04 1.37
CA ILE A 171 -10.70 -9.83 2.04
C ILE A 171 -10.71 -9.46 3.53
N TRP A 172 -11.78 -8.81 3.98
CA TRP A 172 -11.99 -8.44 5.40
C TRP A 172 -12.41 -9.64 6.24
N ALA A 173 -11.55 -10.65 6.28
CA ALA A 173 -11.87 -11.93 6.89
C ALA A 173 -12.12 -11.84 8.41
N TRP A 174 -11.46 -10.90 9.12
CA TRP A 174 -11.45 -10.86 10.57
C TRP A 174 -12.13 -9.61 11.17
N ARG A 175 -12.28 -8.55 10.40
CA ARG A 175 -12.97 -7.33 10.81
C ARG A 175 -14.17 -7.09 9.90
N PRO A 176 -15.42 -7.19 10.39
CA PRO A 176 -16.60 -6.91 9.57
C PRO A 176 -16.51 -5.53 8.92
N ASN A 177 -16.72 -5.47 7.62
CA ASN A 177 -16.69 -4.23 6.86
C ASN A 177 -18.10 -3.88 6.37
N PRO A 178 -18.72 -2.78 6.85
CA PRO A 178 -20.03 -2.36 6.38
C PRO A 178 -20.03 -1.92 4.90
N SER A 179 -18.87 -1.57 4.35
CA SER A 179 -18.72 -1.23 2.93
C SER A 179 -18.62 -2.46 2.02
N GLY A 180 -18.54 -3.67 2.60
CA GLY A 180 -18.46 -4.94 1.89
C GLY A 180 -17.18 -5.73 2.16
N MET A 181 -17.28 -7.06 1.96
CA MET A 181 -16.18 -8.00 2.24
C MET A 181 -14.91 -7.72 1.42
N PHE A 182 -15.08 -7.21 0.21
CA PHE A 182 -13.99 -6.95 -0.75
C PHE A 182 -13.76 -5.44 -0.96
N ALA A 183 -14.40 -4.58 -0.15
CA ALA A 183 -14.24 -3.14 -0.28
C ALA A 183 -12.81 -2.70 0.05
N PRO A 184 -12.32 -1.64 -0.62
CA PRO A 184 -10.93 -1.18 -0.43
C PRO A 184 -10.68 -0.62 0.98
N TRP A 185 -11.67 -0.01 1.60
CA TRP A 185 -11.56 0.65 2.91
C TRP A 185 -12.59 0.10 3.88
N ASN A 186 -12.22 0.07 5.17
CA ASN A 186 -13.11 -0.33 6.24
C ASN A 186 -13.29 0.82 7.25
N PRO A 187 -14.48 1.43 7.35
CA PRO A 187 -14.74 2.51 8.30
C PRO A 187 -14.69 2.08 9.76
N LYS A 188 -14.59 0.76 10.05
CA LYS A 188 -14.40 0.20 11.40
C LYS A 188 -12.94 -0.09 11.74
N VAL A 189 -12.01 0.23 10.84
CA VAL A 189 -10.57 0.12 11.06
C VAL A 189 -9.99 1.53 11.18
N SER A 190 -9.03 1.71 12.07
CA SER A 190 -8.41 3.00 12.36
C SER A 190 -6.88 2.90 12.40
N CYS A 191 -6.21 3.98 12.02
CA CYS A 191 -4.78 4.18 12.23
C CYS A 191 -4.46 5.07 13.46
N GLU A 192 -5.43 5.31 14.33
CA GLU A 192 -5.30 6.22 15.48
C GLU A 192 -4.09 5.88 16.37
N PHE A 193 -3.81 4.59 16.55
CA PHE A 193 -2.72 4.11 17.40
C PHE A 193 -1.46 3.73 16.61
N ALA A 194 -1.36 4.12 15.34
CA ALA A 194 -0.15 3.91 14.55
C ALA A 194 0.99 4.80 15.08
N GLN A 195 2.14 4.19 15.37
CA GLN A 195 3.36 4.85 15.84
C GLN A 195 4.44 4.79 14.75
#